data_d676d341b4c78451dd822f0ea6495d3a
#
_entry.id   d676d341b4c78451dd822f0ea6495d3a
#
_cell.length_a   1.000
_cell.length_b   1.000
_cell.length_c   1.000
_cell.angle_alpha   90.00
_cell.angle_beta   90.00
_cell.angle_gamma   90.00
#
_symmetry.space_group_name_H-M   'P 1'
#
loop_
_entity.id
_entity.type
_entity.pdbx_description
1 polymer ?
#
loop_
_entity_poly.entity_id
_entity_poly.type
_entity_poly.pdbx_seq_one_letter_code
_entity_poly.pdbx_strand_id
1 'polypeptide(L)'
;MKRVAFLTSGGDCQALNATMRGVAKGLYAADSDIEIYGILEGYKGLIYEKYRKMKPSDFSGILTQGGTILGSSRQPFKHMRKPDENGLDKVEAMKKTYRDLKLVCLVILGGNGTQKTANLLHEEGLHVIGLPKTIDNDIYGTDMTFGFQSAVDIATDCIDCIHTTAYSHGRVFIVEVMGHKVGWLTLHAGIAGGADVILLPEIPYDIDSVIRAIEKRTEEGKRFSILAVAEGAISKEDAALTKKEYKQKLKNNPYPSVSYKIGAEIEERTGQEIRITVPGHTQRGGSPCAYDRVISTRLGAAAASLILEEKYGYMVGFRGDEIVPVPLSEVAGRLKMVDPNSSIIKEAKSLGICFGD
;
A
#
# COMPACT_ATOMS: atom_id res chain seq x y z
N MET A 1 -21.95 24.95 -13.90
CA MET A 1 -21.73 23.49 -13.99
C MET A 1 -20.31 23.21 -13.53
N LYS A 2 -20.14 22.57 -12.35
CA LYS A 2 -18.83 22.24 -11.80
C LYS A 2 -18.30 20.94 -12.43
N ARG A 3 -17.00 20.88 -12.77
CA ARG A 3 -16.36 19.69 -13.37
C ARG A 3 -15.28 19.16 -12.44
N VAL A 4 -15.37 17.91 -12.07
CA VAL A 4 -14.42 17.22 -11.20
C VAL A 4 -13.81 16.04 -11.95
N ALA A 5 -12.50 15.83 -11.85
CA ALA A 5 -11.87 14.66 -12.43
C ALA A 5 -11.34 13.71 -11.36
N PHE A 6 -11.42 12.39 -11.64
CA PHE A 6 -10.86 11.33 -10.82
C PHE A 6 -9.66 10.71 -11.51
N LEU A 7 -8.62 10.43 -10.75
CA LEU A 7 -7.38 9.84 -11.23
C LEU A 7 -6.90 8.76 -10.23
N THR A 8 -6.65 7.55 -10.72
CA THR A 8 -6.08 6.45 -9.94
C THR A 8 -4.65 6.15 -10.41
N SER A 9 -3.66 6.20 -9.52
CA SER A 9 -2.25 6.08 -9.90
C SER A 9 -1.44 5.15 -8.98
N GLY A 10 -0.42 4.53 -9.56
CA GLY A 10 0.46 3.58 -8.88
C GLY A 10 -0.07 2.15 -8.91
N GLY A 11 0.41 1.28 -7.99
CA GLY A 11 -0.15 -0.05 -7.80
C GLY A 11 -1.62 0.03 -7.41
N ASP A 12 -2.44 -0.89 -7.88
CA ASP A 12 -3.85 -0.97 -7.51
C ASP A 12 -4.08 -1.61 -6.13
N CYS A 13 -5.31 -1.57 -5.70
CA CYS A 13 -5.83 -2.31 -4.54
C CYS A 13 -7.32 -2.58 -4.73
N GLN A 14 -7.89 -3.39 -3.85
CA GLN A 14 -9.27 -3.84 -3.93
C GLN A 14 -10.28 -2.70 -3.81
N ALA A 15 -9.97 -1.60 -3.10
CA ALA A 15 -10.95 -0.61 -2.66
C ALA A 15 -10.98 0.70 -3.47
N LEU A 16 -10.24 0.80 -4.59
CA LEU A 16 -10.20 2.00 -5.44
C LEU A 16 -11.59 2.39 -5.97
N ASN A 17 -12.31 1.43 -6.54
CA ASN A 17 -13.64 1.66 -7.08
C ASN A 17 -14.65 2.06 -5.99
N ALA A 18 -14.57 1.44 -4.82
CA ALA A 18 -15.43 1.78 -3.68
C ALA A 18 -15.22 3.23 -3.25
N THR A 19 -13.96 3.70 -3.22
CA THR A 19 -13.64 5.09 -2.86
C THR A 19 -14.13 6.08 -3.91
N MET A 20 -13.87 5.83 -5.19
CA MET A 20 -14.39 6.67 -6.29
C MET A 20 -15.91 6.77 -6.25
N ARG A 21 -16.59 5.64 -6.00
CA ARG A 21 -18.04 5.61 -5.83
C ARG A 21 -18.49 6.50 -4.66
N GLY A 22 -17.78 6.48 -3.54
CA GLY A 22 -18.07 7.34 -2.38
C GLY A 22 -18.04 8.82 -2.75
N VAL A 23 -16.97 9.26 -3.43
CA VAL A 23 -16.84 10.65 -3.91
C VAL A 23 -17.96 11.00 -4.87
N ALA A 24 -18.20 10.18 -5.90
CA ALA A 24 -19.19 10.45 -6.94
C ALA A 24 -20.61 10.55 -6.35
N LYS A 25 -20.98 9.63 -5.46
CA LYS A 25 -22.29 9.65 -4.80
C LYS A 25 -22.48 10.88 -3.91
N GLY A 26 -21.43 11.28 -3.16
CA GLY A 26 -21.49 12.50 -2.35
C GLY A 26 -21.68 13.75 -3.20
N LEU A 27 -20.97 13.85 -4.33
CA LEU A 27 -21.10 14.97 -5.26
C LEU A 27 -22.49 15.04 -5.93
N TYR A 28 -22.97 13.92 -6.49
CA TYR A 28 -24.27 13.88 -7.17
C TYR A 28 -25.46 14.05 -6.20
N ALA A 29 -25.31 13.67 -4.94
CA ALA A 29 -26.34 13.90 -3.93
C ALA A 29 -26.49 15.38 -3.57
N ALA A 30 -25.40 16.15 -3.64
CA ALA A 30 -25.39 17.58 -3.35
C ALA A 30 -25.79 18.44 -4.57
N ASP A 31 -25.34 18.05 -5.76
CA ASP A 31 -25.60 18.77 -7.02
C ASP A 31 -25.57 17.80 -8.20
N SER A 32 -26.77 17.53 -8.77
CA SER A 32 -26.94 16.62 -9.92
C SER A 32 -26.28 17.14 -11.22
N ASP A 33 -25.98 18.43 -11.30
CA ASP A 33 -25.38 19.07 -12.48
C ASP A 33 -23.86 18.99 -12.51
N ILE A 34 -23.24 18.39 -11.48
CA ILE A 34 -21.79 18.15 -11.47
C ILE A 34 -21.43 17.15 -12.57
N GLU A 35 -20.45 17.51 -13.40
CA GLU A 35 -19.85 16.61 -14.38
C GLU A 35 -18.61 15.95 -13.81
N ILE A 36 -18.54 14.61 -13.87
CA ILE A 36 -17.36 13.84 -13.45
C ILE A 36 -16.63 13.33 -14.68
N TYR A 37 -15.31 13.49 -14.68
CA TYR A 37 -14.41 12.95 -15.69
C TYR A 37 -13.49 11.90 -15.06
N GLY A 38 -13.30 10.76 -15.70
CA GLY A 38 -12.32 9.75 -15.33
C GLY A 38 -11.06 9.91 -16.17
N ILE A 39 -9.93 10.19 -15.55
CA ILE A 39 -8.63 10.21 -16.21
C ILE A 39 -8.13 8.76 -16.30
N LEU A 40 -7.88 8.28 -17.51
CA LEU A 40 -7.48 6.90 -17.76
C LEU A 40 -5.98 6.70 -17.54
N GLU A 41 -5.58 5.56 -17.03
CA GLU A 41 -4.16 5.21 -16.81
C GLU A 41 -3.41 6.21 -15.90
N GLY A 42 -4.08 6.82 -14.93
CA GLY A 42 -3.45 7.68 -13.93
C GLY A 42 -2.84 8.96 -14.52
N TYR A 43 -1.71 9.41 -13.97
CA TYR A 43 -1.04 10.62 -14.46
C TYR A 43 -0.66 10.57 -15.94
N LYS A 44 -0.43 9.38 -16.51
CA LYS A 44 -0.20 9.24 -17.94
C LYS A 44 -1.37 9.78 -18.76
N GLY A 45 -2.60 9.46 -18.33
CA GLY A 45 -3.79 10.00 -18.97
C GLY A 45 -3.95 11.51 -18.82
N LEU A 46 -3.57 12.07 -17.67
CA LEU A 46 -3.60 13.52 -17.47
C LEU A 46 -2.55 14.24 -18.33
N ILE A 47 -1.38 13.63 -18.55
CA ILE A 47 -0.31 14.18 -19.42
C ILE A 47 -0.73 14.14 -20.89
N TYR A 48 -1.35 13.04 -21.35
CA TYR A 48 -1.62 12.79 -22.76
C TYR A 48 -3.11 12.91 -23.13
N GLU A 49 -3.89 13.63 -22.35
CA GLU A 49 -5.30 13.96 -22.60
C GLU A 49 -6.21 12.73 -22.80
N LYS A 50 -5.92 11.63 -22.04
CA LYS A 50 -6.73 10.41 -22.07
C LYS A 50 -7.75 10.43 -20.93
N TYR A 51 -8.98 10.78 -21.25
CA TYR A 51 -10.05 10.86 -20.26
C TYR A 51 -11.40 10.52 -20.89
N ARG A 52 -12.38 10.23 -20.05
CA ARG A 52 -13.77 10.08 -20.46
C ARG A 52 -14.72 10.78 -19.50
N LYS A 53 -15.84 11.29 -20.01
CA LYS A 53 -16.94 11.76 -19.18
C LYS A 53 -17.63 10.54 -18.54
N MET A 54 -17.82 10.60 -17.24
CA MET A 54 -18.47 9.54 -16.46
C MET A 54 -19.96 9.85 -16.30
N LYS A 55 -20.77 8.80 -16.27
CA LYS A 55 -22.19 8.88 -15.97
C LYS A 55 -22.46 8.38 -14.54
N PRO A 56 -23.54 8.81 -13.87
CA PRO A 56 -23.90 8.26 -12.57
C PRO A 56 -23.99 6.72 -12.54
N SER A 57 -24.42 6.10 -13.67
CA SER A 57 -24.47 4.65 -13.82
C SER A 57 -23.11 3.95 -13.78
N ASP A 58 -22.02 4.65 -14.17
CA ASP A 58 -20.67 4.08 -14.13
C ASP A 58 -20.17 3.79 -12.68
N PHE A 59 -20.78 4.45 -11.71
CA PHE A 59 -20.50 4.25 -10.28
C PHE A 59 -21.49 3.27 -9.61
N SER A 60 -22.40 2.67 -10.37
CA SER A 60 -23.33 1.64 -9.89
C SER A 60 -22.63 0.28 -9.93
N GLY A 61 -22.82 -0.53 -8.87
CA GLY A 61 -22.27 -1.90 -8.80
C GLY A 61 -20.77 -2.01 -8.51
N ILE A 62 -20.02 -0.92 -8.52
CA ILE A 62 -18.54 -1.00 -8.35
C ILE A 62 -18.05 -1.03 -6.89
N LEU A 63 -18.94 -1.00 -5.90
CA LEU A 63 -18.58 -1.05 -4.47
C LEU A 63 -17.78 -2.32 -4.12
N THR A 64 -18.12 -3.44 -4.74
CA THR A 64 -17.53 -4.75 -4.50
C THR A 64 -16.53 -5.16 -5.57
N GLN A 65 -16.37 -4.34 -6.61
CA GLN A 65 -15.45 -4.61 -7.71
C GLN A 65 -14.03 -4.16 -7.35
N GLY A 66 -13.08 -5.09 -7.30
CA GLY A 66 -11.66 -4.78 -7.08
C GLY A 66 -10.99 -4.08 -8.26
N GLY A 67 -9.77 -3.63 -8.04
CA GLY A 67 -9.01 -2.86 -9.02
C GLY A 67 -9.60 -1.47 -9.28
N THR A 68 -9.42 -0.96 -10.49
CA THR A 68 -9.89 0.36 -10.89
C THR A 68 -10.51 0.36 -12.29
N ILE A 69 -11.71 0.94 -12.42
CA ILE A 69 -12.40 1.12 -13.71
C ILE A 69 -11.74 2.18 -14.61
N LEU A 70 -10.76 2.93 -14.09
CA LEU A 70 -10.00 3.95 -14.84
C LEU A 70 -8.64 3.44 -15.33
N GLY A 71 -8.21 2.26 -14.86
CA GLY A 71 -6.85 1.81 -15.06
C GLY A 71 -5.84 2.63 -14.26
N SER A 72 -4.61 2.16 -14.20
CA SER A 72 -3.53 2.80 -13.46
C SER A 72 -2.20 2.66 -14.21
N SER A 73 -1.29 3.60 -13.95
CA SER A 73 0.09 3.50 -14.41
C SER A 73 1.05 4.05 -13.36
N ARG A 74 2.32 3.63 -13.45
CA ARG A 74 3.38 4.17 -12.60
C ARG A 74 4.09 5.30 -13.33
N GLN A 75 3.99 6.50 -12.77
CA GLN A 75 4.76 7.67 -13.19
C GLN A 75 5.62 8.12 -12.00
N PRO A 76 6.93 7.77 -11.95
CA PRO A 76 7.78 8.09 -10.80
C PRO A 76 7.90 9.60 -10.58
N PHE A 77 7.65 10.06 -9.36
CA PHE A 77 7.73 11.49 -8.99
C PHE A 77 9.05 12.16 -9.42
N LYS A 78 10.19 11.47 -9.27
CA LYS A 78 11.52 11.98 -9.67
C LYS A 78 11.65 12.34 -11.15
N HIS A 79 10.71 11.88 -11.99
CA HIS A 79 10.68 12.14 -13.43
C HIS A 79 9.57 13.10 -13.84
N MET A 80 8.76 13.63 -12.90
CA MET A 80 7.63 14.51 -13.25
C MET A 80 8.08 15.84 -13.85
N ARG A 81 9.15 16.44 -13.29
CA ARG A 81 9.71 17.70 -13.83
C ARG A 81 10.73 17.47 -14.97
N LYS A 82 10.92 16.23 -15.41
CA LYS A 82 11.76 15.94 -16.58
C LYS A 82 10.86 15.83 -17.80
N PRO A 83 11.21 16.47 -18.92
CA PRO A 83 10.50 16.27 -20.17
C PRO A 83 10.43 14.77 -20.54
N ASP A 84 9.43 14.40 -21.33
CA ASP A 84 9.37 13.07 -21.91
C ASP A 84 10.36 12.91 -23.09
N GLU A 85 10.33 11.76 -23.75
CA GLU A 85 11.22 11.45 -24.88
C GLU A 85 11.03 12.39 -26.08
N ASN A 86 9.86 13.06 -26.16
CA ASN A 86 9.51 14.02 -27.20
C ASN A 86 9.73 15.47 -26.77
N GLY A 87 10.32 15.70 -25.59
CA GLY A 87 10.54 17.04 -25.05
C GLY A 87 9.32 17.67 -24.37
N LEU A 88 8.23 16.93 -24.16
CA LEU A 88 7.01 17.44 -23.53
C LEU A 88 7.24 17.68 -22.02
N ASP A 89 6.96 18.91 -21.57
CA ASP A 89 6.87 19.22 -20.14
C ASP A 89 5.59 18.58 -19.58
N LYS A 90 5.77 17.56 -18.74
CA LYS A 90 4.65 16.78 -18.17
C LYS A 90 3.79 17.60 -17.23
N VAL A 91 4.39 18.53 -16.48
CA VAL A 91 3.65 19.37 -15.50
C VAL A 91 2.77 20.35 -16.27
N GLU A 92 3.32 21.03 -17.27
CA GLU A 92 2.54 21.95 -18.11
C GLU A 92 1.47 21.21 -18.92
N ALA A 93 1.74 19.99 -19.40
CA ALA A 93 0.75 19.15 -20.07
C ALA A 93 -0.43 18.80 -19.13
N MET A 94 -0.15 18.42 -17.88
CA MET A 94 -1.19 18.16 -16.89
C MET A 94 -2.01 19.42 -16.57
N LYS A 95 -1.36 20.57 -16.43
CA LYS A 95 -2.03 21.88 -16.22
C LYS A 95 -2.89 22.26 -17.42
N LYS A 96 -2.41 21.99 -18.64
CA LYS A 96 -3.18 22.22 -19.87
C LYS A 96 -4.47 21.38 -19.86
N THR A 97 -4.37 20.05 -19.63
CA THR A 97 -5.53 19.16 -19.57
C THR A 97 -6.54 19.61 -18.50
N TYR A 98 -6.06 20.05 -17.33
CA TYR A 98 -6.90 20.58 -16.25
C TYR A 98 -7.67 21.82 -16.70
N ARG A 99 -7.01 22.78 -17.37
CA ARG A 99 -7.62 24.02 -17.89
C ARG A 99 -8.60 23.75 -19.03
N ASP A 100 -8.23 22.90 -19.97
CA ASP A 100 -9.06 22.58 -21.15
C ASP A 100 -10.36 21.88 -20.77
N LEU A 101 -10.30 20.99 -19.77
CA LEU A 101 -11.49 20.39 -19.18
C LEU A 101 -12.28 21.35 -18.28
N LYS A 102 -11.74 22.53 -17.95
CA LYS A 102 -12.33 23.50 -17.02
C LYS A 102 -12.65 22.85 -15.66
N LEU A 103 -11.72 22.05 -15.16
CA LEU A 103 -11.89 21.36 -13.87
C LEU A 103 -11.89 22.35 -12.72
N VAL A 104 -12.79 22.14 -11.75
CA VAL A 104 -12.77 22.85 -10.46
C VAL A 104 -11.94 22.08 -9.42
N CYS A 105 -11.78 20.75 -9.60
CA CYS A 105 -10.96 19.92 -8.72
C CYS A 105 -10.50 18.65 -9.42
N LEU A 106 -9.30 18.19 -9.07
CA LEU A 106 -8.74 16.88 -9.41
C LEU A 106 -8.65 16.03 -8.15
N VAL A 107 -9.38 14.93 -8.09
CA VAL A 107 -9.34 13.93 -7.01
C VAL A 107 -8.34 12.84 -7.37
N ILE A 108 -7.31 12.67 -6.57
CA ILE A 108 -6.18 11.79 -6.82
C ILE A 108 -6.15 10.66 -5.81
N LEU A 109 -6.38 9.43 -6.28
CA LEU A 109 -6.32 8.21 -5.47
C LEU A 109 -4.97 7.53 -5.71
N GLY A 110 -4.11 7.47 -4.69
CA GLY A 110 -2.81 6.85 -4.88
C GLY A 110 -1.95 6.76 -3.64
N GLY A 111 -0.82 6.05 -3.78
CA GLY A 111 0.17 5.84 -2.74
C GLY A 111 1.10 7.03 -2.53
N ASN A 112 2.15 6.86 -1.71
CA ASN A 112 3.08 7.92 -1.31
C ASN A 112 3.65 8.71 -2.50
N GLY A 113 4.13 8.04 -3.55
CA GLY A 113 4.65 8.71 -4.75
C GLY A 113 3.59 9.53 -5.49
N THR A 114 2.34 9.06 -5.50
CA THR A 114 1.20 9.74 -6.09
C THR A 114 0.83 10.99 -5.31
N GLN A 115 0.85 10.93 -3.96
CA GLN A 115 0.58 12.09 -3.10
C GLN A 115 1.67 13.18 -3.25
N LYS A 116 2.93 12.80 -3.50
CA LYS A 116 3.99 13.77 -3.85
C LYS A 116 3.66 14.54 -5.13
N THR A 117 3.17 13.84 -6.15
CA THR A 117 2.76 14.51 -7.40
C THR A 117 1.49 15.33 -7.21
N ALA A 118 0.55 14.87 -6.36
CA ALA A 118 -0.63 15.64 -5.99
C ALA A 118 -0.26 16.97 -5.32
N ASN A 119 0.69 16.95 -4.37
CA ASN A 119 1.22 18.17 -3.76
C ASN A 119 1.91 19.08 -4.78
N LEU A 120 2.74 18.53 -5.66
CA LEU A 120 3.37 19.28 -6.75
C LEU A 120 2.33 20.02 -7.60
N LEU A 121 1.26 19.34 -8.03
CA LEU A 121 0.20 19.96 -8.83
C LEU A 121 -0.55 21.04 -8.04
N HIS A 122 -0.74 20.85 -6.75
CA HIS A 122 -1.32 21.87 -5.88
C HIS A 122 -0.42 23.12 -5.78
N GLU A 123 0.88 22.94 -5.58
CA GLU A 123 1.86 24.03 -5.60
C GLU A 123 1.92 24.77 -6.95
N GLU A 124 1.63 24.07 -8.05
CA GLU A 124 1.50 24.64 -9.40
C GLU A 124 0.14 25.32 -9.66
N GLY A 125 -0.69 25.46 -8.62
CA GLY A 125 -1.95 26.21 -8.65
C GLY A 125 -3.19 25.39 -9.03
N LEU A 126 -3.12 24.05 -9.08
CA LEU A 126 -4.29 23.22 -9.31
C LEU A 126 -5.03 22.95 -7.99
N HIS A 127 -6.35 22.89 -8.06
CA HIS A 127 -7.16 22.43 -6.94
C HIS A 127 -7.16 20.90 -6.89
N VAL A 128 -6.56 20.34 -5.85
CA VAL A 128 -6.33 18.90 -5.70
C VAL A 128 -6.84 18.40 -4.37
N ILE A 129 -7.44 17.21 -4.35
CA ILE A 129 -7.74 16.42 -3.15
C ILE A 129 -7.10 15.04 -3.30
N GLY A 130 -6.30 14.65 -2.32
CA GLY A 130 -5.69 13.34 -2.23
C GLY A 130 -6.53 12.34 -1.45
N LEU A 131 -6.48 11.07 -1.86
CA LEU A 131 -7.07 9.94 -1.14
C LEU A 131 -6.02 8.84 -0.94
N PRO A 132 -5.82 8.33 0.30
CA PRO A 132 -4.69 7.48 0.67
C PRO A 132 -4.91 6.04 0.24
N LYS A 133 -4.45 5.68 -0.96
CA LYS A 133 -4.55 4.35 -1.54
C LYS A 133 -3.21 3.62 -1.43
N THR A 134 -3.17 2.54 -0.67
CA THR A 134 -2.09 1.56 -0.71
C THR A 134 -2.46 0.34 0.15
N ILE A 135 -1.94 -0.82 -0.20
CA ILE A 135 -1.98 -2.01 0.66
C ILE A 135 -0.88 -1.98 1.74
N ASP A 136 0.10 -1.08 1.60
CA ASP A 136 1.29 -1.05 2.48
C ASP A 136 1.05 -0.26 3.77
N ASN A 137 -0.03 0.52 3.85
CA ASN A 137 -0.37 1.43 4.98
C ASN A 137 0.77 2.42 5.33
N ASP A 138 1.53 2.85 4.31
CA ASP A 138 2.77 3.62 4.44
C ASP A 138 2.60 5.14 4.31
N ILE A 139 1.36 5.64 4.18
CA ILE A 139 1.09 7.07 3.95
C ILE A 139 1.00 7.80 5.30
N TYR A 140 1.85 8.82 5.46
CA TYR A 140 1.81 9.70 6.63
C TYR A 140 0.50 10.51 6.68
N GLY A 141 0.01 10.77 7.90
CA GLY A 141 -1.18 11.58 8.12
C GLY A 141 -2.51 10.80 8.15
N THR A 142 -2.46 9.50 8.02
CA THR A 142 -3.62 8.62 8.18
C THR A 142 -3.25 7.36 8.95
N ASP A 143 -4.13 6.89 9.81
CA ASP A 143 -3.92 5.63 10.54
C ASP A 143 -4.16 4.43 9.62
N MET A 144 -5.09 4.57 8.66
CA MET A 144 -5.48 3.52 7.75
C MET A 144 -5.55 4.01 6.32
N THR A 145 -4.98 3.23 5.40
CA THR A 145 -5.14 3.42 3.95
C THR A 145 -6.14 2.40 3.42
N PHE A 146 -7.00 2.82 2.48
CA PHE A 146 -7.93 1.86 1.88
C PHE A 146 -7.20 0.88 0.94
N GLY A 147 -7.58 -0.39 1.05
CA GLY A 147 -6.92 -1.54 0.43
C GLY A 147 -5.99 -2.30 1.37
N PHE A 148 -5.59 -1.70 2.51
CA PHE A 148 -4.72 -2.35 3.48
C PHE A 148 -5.40 -3.54 4.16
N GLN A 149 -6.60 -3.36 4.72
CA GLN A 149 -7.29 -4.43 5.44
C GLN A 149 -7.63 -5.61 4.53
N SER A 150 -8.06 -5.35 3.30
CA SER A 150 -8.30 -6.42 2.31
C SER A 150 -7.03 -7.22 2.00
N ALA A 151 -5.88 -6.55 1.95
CA ALA A 151 -4.60 -7.23 1.73
C ALA A 151 -4.14 -8.01 2.97
N VAL A 152 -4.43 -7.50 4.18
CA VAL A 152 -4.20 -8.25 5.44
C VAL A 152 -5.00 -9.54 5.44
N ASP A 153 -6.29 -9.49 5.08
CA ASP A 153 -7.17 -10.66 5.03
C ASP A 153 -6.58 -11.72 4.08
N ILE A 154 -6.19 -11.33 2.85
CA ILE A 154 -5.62 -12.27 1.87
C ILE A 154 -4.27 -12.85 2.35
N ALA A 155 -3.41 -12.04 2.95
CA ALA A 155 -2.14 -12.52 3.48
C ALA A 155 -2.36 -13.47 4.67
N THR A 156 -3.34 -13.18 5.53
CA THR A 156 -3.73 -14.05 6.64
C THR A 156 -4.29 -15.37 6.14
N ASP A 157 -5.22 -15.36 5.19
CA ASP A 157 -5.76 -16.57 4.56
C ASP A 157 -4.66 -17.46 3.98
N CYS A 158 -3.62 -16.85 3.39
CA CYS A 158 -2.47 -17.58 2.90
C CYS A 158 -1.70 -18.27 4.05
N ILE A 159 -1.46 -17.57 5.16
CA ILE A 159 -0.79 -18.12 6.35
C ILE A 159 -1.64 -19.25 6.96
N ASP A 160 -2.95 -19.07 7.07
CA ASP A 160 -3.88 -20.08 7.58
C ASP A 160 -3.87 -21.36 6.74
N CYS A 161 -3.83 -21.23 5.41
CA CYS A 161 -3.66 -22.38 4.51
C CYS A 161 -2.33 -23.12 4.76
N ILE A 162 -1.26 -22.37 5.08
CA ILE A 162 0.05 -22.96 5.39
C ILE A 162 0.03 -23.68 6.72
N HIS A 163 -0.69 -23.22 7.74
CA HIS A 163 -0.78 -23.87 9.04
C HIS A 163 -1.18 -25.34 8.94
N THR A 164 -2.18 -25.66 8.14
CA THR A 164 -2.70 -27.02 8.00
C THR A 164 -1.69 -27.98 7.38
N THR A 165 -0.96 -27.52 6.35
CA THR A 165 0.10 -28.32 5.72
C THR A 165 1.36 -28.37 6.56
N ALA A 166 1.70 -27.31 7.28
CA ALA A 166 2.83 -27.26 8.21
C ALA A 166 2.67 -28.29 9.33
N TYR A 167 1.48 -28.37 9.92
CA TYR A 167 1.16 -29.37 10.94
C TYR A 167 1.34 -30.81 10.43
N SER A 168 0.96 -31.07 9.18
CA SER A 168 1.06 -32.42 8.58
C SER A 168 2.50 -32.85 8.32
N HIS A 169 3.39 -31.93 7.95
CA HIS A 169 4.73 -32.25 7.46
C HIS A 169 5.87 -31.98 8.46
N GLY A 170 5.66 -31.18 9.50
CA GLY A 170 6.69 -30.90 10.52
C GLY A 170 7.89 -30.13 9.96
N ARG A 171 7.66 -29.06 9.14
CA ARG A 171 8.68 -28.29 8.45
C ARG A 171 8.66 -26.83 8.88
N VAL A 172 9.67 -26.06 8.46
CA VAL A 172 9.66 -24.61 8.55
C VAL A 172 9.06 -24.02 7.27
N PHE A 173 8.08 -23.15 7.45
CA PHE A 173 7.43 -22.45 6.34
C PHE A 173 7.70 -20.94 6.43
N ILE A 174 8.04 -20.33 5.30
CA ILE A 174 8.21 -18.89 5.16
C ILE A 174 7.12 -18.37 4.22
N VAL A 175 6.36 -17.38 4.67
CA VAL A 175 5.39 -16.65 3.84
C VAL A 175 5.92 -15.23 3.63
N GLU A 176 6.27 -14.90 2.39
CA GLU A 176 6.76 -13.58 2.03
C GLU A 176 5.59 -12.64 1.73
N VAL A 177 5.48 -11.57 2.51
CA VAL A 177 4.38 -10.62 2.46
C VAL A 177 4.83 -9.31 1.85
N MET A 178 4.02 -8.72 0.98
CA MET A 178 4.27 -7.39 0.41
C MET A 178 4.30 -6.30 1.48
N GLY A 179 4.70 -5.09 1.13
CA GLY A 179 4.79 -3.93 2.03
C GLY A 179 5.90 -2.96 1.64
N HIS A 180 6.67 -3.31 0.61
CA HIS A 180 7.77 -2.52 0.06
C HIS A 180 8.82 -2.13 1.13
N LYS A 181 8.69 -0.95 1.76
CA LYS A 181 9.65 -0.40 2.73
C LYS A 181 9.17 -0.43 4.16
N VAL A 182 7.95 -0.86 4.39
CA VAL A 182 7.31 -0.86 5.70
C VAL A 182 6.72 -2.23 6.02
N GLY A 183 6.66 -2.56 7.28
CA GLY A 183 6.25 -3.88 7.77
C GLY A 183 4.79 -4.00 8.18
N TRP A 184 3.95 -2.99 7.99
CA TRP A 184 2.57 -3.00 8.50
C TRP A 184 1.77 -4.22 8.05
N LEU A 185 1.82 -4.55 6.76
CA LEU A 185 1.07 -5.68 6.22
C LEU A 185 1.54 -7.00 6.81
N THR A 186 2.85 -7.20 6.86
CA THR A 186 3.46 -8.41 7.44
C THR A 186 3.19 -8.53 8.93
N LEU A 187 3.26 -7.42 9.68
CA LEU A 187 2.97 -7.39 11.11
C LEU A 187 1.54 -7.84 11.41
N HIS A 188 0.57 -7.24 10.74
CA HIS A 188 -0.84 -7.55 10.96
C HIS A 188 -1.19 -8.97 10.50
N ALA A 189 -0.78 -9.37 9.29
CA ALA A 189 -1.03 -10.71 8.79
C ALA A 189 -0.29 -11.79 9.59
N GLY A 190 0.95 -11.52 10.02
CA GLY A 190 1.73 -12.45 10.84
C GLY A 190 1.12 -12.68 12.21
N ILE A 191 0.66 -11.62 12.88
CA ILE A 191 -0.05 -11.75 14.17
C ILE A 191 -1.38 -12.48 13.98
N ALA A 192 -2.18 -12.05 12.99
CA ALA A 192 -3.50 -12.64 12.73
C ALA A 192 -3.43 -14.10 12.31
N GLY A 193 -2.45 -14.47 11.51
CA GLY A 193 -2.20 -15.84 11.05
C GLY A 193 -1.34 -16.67 12.02
N GLY A 194 -1.00 -16.17 13.20
CA GLY A 194 -0.27 -16.93 14.22
C GLY A 194 1.15 -17.33 13.82
N ALA A 195 1.88 -16.45 13.11
CA ALA A 195 3.28 -16.69 12.80
C ALA A 195 4.16 -16.70 14.05
N ASP A 196 5.14 -17.59 14.10
CA ASP A 196 6.07 -17.74 15.20
C ASP A 196 7.22 -16.74 15.14
N VAL A 197 7.56 -16.32 13.93
CA VAL A 197 8.57 -15.29 13.64
C VAL A 197 7.96 -14.28 12.66
N ILE A 198 8.15 -12.99 12.92
CA ILE A 198 7.74 -11.89 12.05
C ILE A 198 8.94 -11.00 11.77
N LEU A 199 9.39 -10.91 10.50
CA LEU A 199 10.54 -10.10 10.12
C LEU A 199 10.09 -8.87 9.34
N LEU A 200 10.48 -7.69 9.85
CA LEU A 200 10.05 -6.38 9.34
C LEU A 200 11.25 -5.56 8.84
N PRO A 201 11.05 -4.65 7.88
CA PRO A 201 12.11 -3.73 7.44
C PRO A 201 12.62 -2.81 8.55
N GLU A 202 11.75 -2.46 9.50
CA GLU A 202 12.03 -1.53 10.61
C GLU A 202 12.81 -2.16 11.76
N ILE A 203 12.85 -3.50 11.82
CA ILE A 203 13.60 -4.27 12.81
C ILE A 203 14.60 -5.16 12.07
N PRO A 204 15.86 -4.69 11.86
CA PRO A 204 16.87 -5.50 11.19
C PRO A 204 17.11 -6.82 11.94
N TYR A 205 16.96 -7.93 11.24
CA TYR A 205 17.03 -9.24 11.85
C TYR A 205 18.48 -9.76 11.99
N ASP A 206 18.71 -10.51 13.04
CA ASP A 206 19.85 -11.40 13.25
C ASP A 206 19.39 -12.82 12.95
N ILE A 207 20.01 -13.49 11.99
CA ILE A 207 19.65 -14.86 11.62
C ILE A 207 19.85 -15.84 12.79
N ASP A 208 20.80 -15.57 13.68
CA ASP A 208 21.02 -16.40 14.88
C ASP A 208 19.84 -16.34 15.82
N SER A 209 19.21 -15.16 15.98
CA SER A 209 17.99 -15.00 16.78
C SER A 209 16.81 -15.76 16.18
N VAL A 210 16.68 -15.74 14.85
CA VAL A 210 15.64 -16.50 14.14
C VAL A 210 15.83 -18.01 14.34
N ILE A 211 17.06 -18.50 14.16
CA ILE A 211 17.39 -19.92 14.33
C ILE A 211 17.14 -20.38 15.76
N ARG A 212 17.61 -19.63 16.77
CA ARG A 212 17.32 -19.94 18.18
C ARG A 212 15.82 -20.04 18.49
N ALA A 213 15.01 -19.16 17.89
CA ALA A 213 13.56 -19.21 18.06
C ALA A 213 12.96 -20.50 17.48
N ILE A 214 13.43 -20.95 16.31
CA ILE A 214 13.00 -22.19 15.65
C ILE A 214 13.45 -23.43 16.48
N GLU A 215 14.73 -23.46 16.89
CA GLU A 215 15.30 -24.54 17.69
C GLU A 215 14.58 -24.70 19.05
N LYS A 216 14.36 -23.60 19.76
CA LYS A 216 13.60 -23.60 21.03
C LYS A 216 12.21 -24.20 20.84
N ARG A 217 11.51 -23.86 19.77
CA ARG A 217 10.20 -24.45 19.46
C ARG A 217 10.28 -25.96 19.24
N THR A 218 11.33 -26.41 18.54
CA THR A 218 11.59 -27.84 18.32
C THR A 218 11.86 -28.57 19.63
N GLU A 219 12.66 -27.99 20.54
CA GLU A 219 12.93 -28.50 21.87
C GLU A 219 11.66 -28.58 22.73
N GLU A 220 10.75 -27.62 22.61
CA GLU A 220 9.44 -27.61 23.24
C GLU A 220 8.43 -28.61 22.63
N GLY A 221 8.86 -29.40 21.63
CA GLY A 221 8.04 -30.42 20.99
C GLY A 221 7.10 -29.87 19.89
N LYS A 222 7.29 -28.63 19.47
CA LYS A 222 6.53 -28.07 18.35
C LYS A 222 7.06 -28.65 17.04
N ARG A 223 6.16 -29.17 16.19
CA ARG A 223 6.53 -29.92 15.00
C ARG A 223 6.88 -29.05 13.80
N PHE A 224 6.47 -27.78 13.78
CA PHE A 224 6.68 -26.84 12.67
C PHE A 224 6.87 -25.41 13.18
N SER A 225 7.38 -24.56 12.31
CA SER A 225 7.43 -23.11 12.54
C SER A 225 6.98 -22.35 11.28
N ILE A 226 6.27 -21.24 11.49
CA ILE A 226 5.82 -20.33 10.43
C ILE A 226 6.47 -18.97 10.61
N LEU A 227 7.13 -18.51 9.56
CA LEU A 227 7.77 -17.21 9.49
C LEU A 227 6.97 -16.32 8.52
N ALA A 228 6.47 -15.18 8.99
CA ALA A 228 5.96 -14.11 8.12
C ALA A 228 7.10 -13.11 7.86
N VAL A 229 7.52 -12.99 6.62
CA VAL A 229 8.68 -12.18 6.23
C VAL A 229 8.24 -11.07 5.29
N ALA A 230 8.48 -9.81 5.66
CA ALA A 230 8.25 -8.69 4.75
C ALA A 230 9.23 -8.75 3.58
N GLU A 231 8.75 -8.46 2.35
CA GLU A 231 9.62 -8.40 1.16
C GLU A 231 10.79 -7.43 1.29
N GLY A 232 10.66 -6.44 2.19
CA GLY A 232 11.69 -5.45 2.52
C GLY A 232 12.50 -5.76 3.78
N ALA A 233 12.34 -6.93 4.41
CA ALA A 233 13.13 -7.30 5.58
C ALA A 233 14.63 -7.27 5.29
N ILE A 234 15.43 -6.84 6.27
CA ILE A 234 16.86 -6.64 6.10
C ILE A 234 17.61 -7.21 7.30
N SER A 235 18.75 -7.87 7.07
CA SER A 235 19.61 -8.35 8.17
C SER A 235 20.37 -7.19 8.83
N LYS A 236 20.84 -7.40 10.07
CA LYS A 236 21.69 -6.41 10.77
C LYS A 236 22.95 -6.05 9.99
N GLU A 237 23.59 -7.04 9.36
CA GLU A 237 24.77 -6.81 8.53
C GLU A 237 24.44 -5.95 7.31
N ASP A 238 23.31 -6.23 6.64
CA ASP A 238 22.89 -5.48 5.46
C ASP A 238 22.43 -4.06 5.82
N ALA A 239 21.80 -3.89 6.97
CA ALA A 239 21.39 -2.58 7.49
C ALA A 239 22.57 -1.67 7.86
N ALA A 240 23.73 -2.26 8.21
CA ALA A 240 24.96 -1.52 8.49
C ALA A 240 25.66 -0.98 7.23
N LEU A 241 25.30 -1.48 6.03
CA LEU A 241 25.90 -1.04 4.77
C LEU A 241 25.41 0.34 4.35
N THR A 242 26.25 1.09 3.64
CA THR A 242 25.80 2.29 2.94
C THR A 242 24.79 1.93 1.83
N LYS A 243 23.95 2.87 1.45
CA LYS A 243 22.96 2.67 0.35
C LYS A 243 23.64 2.21 -0.96
N LYS A 244 24.87 2.62 -1.22
CA LYS A 244 25.63 2.24 -2.42
C LYS A 244 26.08 0.79 -2.34
N GLU A 245 26.66 0.40 -1.21
CA GLU A 245 27.13 -0.98 -0.96
C GLU A 245 25.96 -1.97 -0.97
N TYR A 246 24.88 -1.66 -0.25
CA TYR A 246 23.68 -2.48 -0.26
C TYR A 246 23.10 -2.66 -1.67
N LYS A 247 23.01 -1.59 -2.45
CA LYS A 247 22.55 -1.67 -3.84
C LYS A 247 23.46 -2.54 -4.71
N GLN A 248 24.78 -2.49 -4.48
CA GLN A 248 25.74 -3.36 -5.18
C GLN A 248 25.59 -4.82 -4.75
N LYS A 249 25.39 -5.08 -3.45
CA LYS A 249 25.14 -6.42 -2.92
C LYS A 249 23.88 -7.02 -3.52
N LEU A 250 22.80 -6.25 -3.59
CA LEU A 250 21.52 -6.70 -4.20
C LEU A 250 21.67 -7.09 -5.68
N LYS A 251 22.53 -6.41 -6.45
CA LYS A 251 22.75 -6.77 -7.86
C LYS A 251 23.43 -8.14 -8.04
N ASN A 252 24.21 -8.54 -7.06
CA ASN A 252 24.96 -9.80 -7.06
C ASN A 252 24.27 -10.88 -6.21
N ASN A 253 23.08 -10.60 -5.69
CA ASN A 253 22.32 -11.55 -4.87
C ASN A 253 21.81 -12.70 -5.76
N PRO A 254 22.16 -13.97 -5.47
CA PRO A 254 21.68 -15.11 -6.23
C PRO A 254 20.24 -15.50 -5.91
N TYR A 255 19.68 -14.99 -4.81
CA TYR A 255 18.35 -15.34 -4.37
C TYR A 255 17.27 -14.44 -4.98
N PRO A 256 16.13 -15.00 -5.39
CA PRO A 256 15.04 -14.21 -6.00
C PRO A 256 14.41 -13.19 -5.02
N SER A 257 14.45 -13.47 -3.71
CA SER A 257 13.97 -12.57 -2.66
C SER A 257 14.66 -12.81 -1.33
N VAL A 258 14.36 -11.97 -0.33
CA VAL A 258 14.92 -12.08 1.03
C VAL A 258 14.50 -13.39 1.70
N SER A 259 13.29 -13.88 1.47
CA SER A 259 12.79 -15.14 2.05
C SER A 259 13.58 -16.35 1.57
N TYR A 260 14.01 -16.37 0.30
CA TYR A 260 14.86 -17.44 -0.22
C TYR A 260 16.26 -17.42 0.40
N LYS A 261 16.81 -16.22 0.66
CA LYS A 261 18.10 -16.07 1.37
C LYS A 261 17.96 -16.62 2.80
N ILE A 262 16.94 -16.16 3.54
CA ILE A 262 16.67 -16.61 4.92
C ILE A 262 16.45 -18.12 4.97
N GLY A 263 15.66 -18.66 4.05
CA GLY A 263 15.39 -20.10 3.97
C GLY A 263 16.66 -20.92 3.76
N ALA A 264 17.54 -20.52 2.83
CA ALA A 264 18.80 -21.19 2.59
C ALA A 264 19.74 -21.15 3.82
N GLU A 265 19.81 -20.01 4.52
CA GLU A 265 20.63 -19.87 5.74
C GLU A 265 20.10 -20.74 6.90
N ILE A 266 18.77 -20.86 7.05
CA ILE A 266 18.16 -21.75 8.05
C ILE A 266 18.42 -23.22 7.69
N GLU A 267 18.18 -23.63 6.44
CA GLU A 267 18.36 -25.00 5.99
C GLU A 267 19.80 -25.47 6.14
N GLU A 268 20.79 -24.63 5.75
CA GLU A 268 22.22 -24.92 5.88
C GLU A 268 22.64 -25.13 7.35
N ARG A 269 22.09 -24.35 8.27
CA ARG A 269 22.52 -24.34 9.67
C ARG A 269 21.76 -25.30 10.58
N THR A 270 20.52 -25.62 10.26
CA THR A 270 19.67 -26.47 11.09
C THR A 270 19.39 -27.84 10.48
N GLY A 271 19.61 -28.01 9.18
CA GLY A 271 19.22 -29.19 8.43
C GLY A 271 17.70 -29.36 8.29
N GLN A 272 16.89 -28.41 8.73
CA GLN A 272 15.43 -28.47 8.61
C GLN A 272 14.98 -28.13 7.19
N GLU A 273 14.00 -28.87 6.68
CA GLU A 273 13.43 -28.65 5.37
C GLU A 273 12.59 -27.36 5.34
N ILE A 274 12.91 -26.45 4.44
CA ILE A 274 12.25 -25.15 4.30
C ILE A 274 11.28 -25.16 3.11
N ARG A 275 10.12 -24.54 3.29
CA ARG A 275 9.17 -24.24 2.21
C ARG A 275 8.84 -22.76 2.19
N ILE A 276 8.84 -22.17 1.01
CA ILE A 276 8.61 -20.73 0.82
C ILE A 276 7.37 -20.52 -0.02
N THR A 277 6.48 -19.67 0.44
CA THR A 277 5.29 -19.23 -0.27
C THR A 277 5.35 -17.72 -0.46
N VAL A 278 5.22 -17.27 -1.71
CA VAL A 278 5.20 -15.85 -2.07
C VAL A 278 3.85 -15.54 -2.71
N PRO A 279 2.84 -15.07 -1.94
CA PRO A 279 1.52 -14.71 -2.49
C PRO A 279 1.60 -13.64 -3.57
N GLY A 280 2.56 -12.71 -3.43
CA GLY A 280 2.83 -11.66 -4.41
C GLY A 280 1.58 -10.81 -4.71
N HIS A 281 1.28 -10.62 -6.00
CA HIS A 281 0.19 -9.74 -6.44
C HIS A 281 -1.22 -10.22 -6.09
N THR A 282 -1.41 -11.47 -5.63
CA THR A 282 -2.73 -11.91 -5.12
C THR A 282 -3.20 -11.03 -3.97
N GLN A 283 -2.27 -10.48 -3.17
CA GLN A 283 -2.54 -9.55 -2.07
C GLN A 283 -3.16 -8.21 -2.54
N ARG A 284 -3.17 -7.91 -3.83
CA ARG A 284 -3.80 -6.71 -4.44
C ARG A 284 -5.15 -7.01 -5.09
N GLY A 285 -5.47 -8.29 -5.28
CA GLY A 285 -6.60 -8.76 -6.05
C GLY A 285 -7.87 -8.99 -5.23
N GLY A 286 -8.94 -9.36 -5.91
CA GLY A 286 -10.21 -9.70 -5.29
C GLY A 286 -11.10 -8.50 -4.93
N SER A 287 -12.19 -8.77 -4.25
CA SER A 287 -13.13 -7.77 -3.74
C SER A 287 -12.60 -7.10 -2.46
N PRO A 288 -12.90 -5.81 -2.23
CA PRO A 288 -12.59 -5.20 -0.95
C PRO A 288 -13.39 -5.85 0.19
N CYS A 289 -12.74 -6.06 1.33
CA CYS A 289 -13.40 -6.54 2.54
C CYS A 289 -14.41 -5.50 3.09
N ALA A 290 -15.24 -5.91 4.02
CA ALA A 290 -16.27 -5.04 4.59
C ALA A 290 -15.69 -3.76 5.21
N TYR A 291 -14.56 -3.88 5.93
CA TYR A 291 -13.88 -2.73 6.53
C TYR A 291 -13.45 -1.71 5.47
N ASP A 292 -12.77 -2.16 4.42
CA ASP A 292 -12.32 -1.27 3.35
C ASP A 292 -13.47 -0.62 2.58
N ARG A 293 -14.62 -1.30 2.41
CA ARG A 293 -15.82 -0.69 1.81
C ARG A 293 -16.37 0.45 2.66
N VAL A 294 -16.39 0.29 3.98
CA VAL A 294 -16.89 1.31 4.92
C VAL A 294 -15.93 2.51 4.93
N ILE A 295 -14.62 2.28 5.15
CA ILE A 295 -13.65 3.38 5.20
C ILE A 295 -13.57 4.12 3.86
N SER A 296 -13.59 3.40 2.74
CA SER A 296 -13.62 3.97 1.39
C SER A 296 -14.82 4.88 1.16
N THR A 297 -16.01 4.45 1.62
CA THR A 297 -17.22 5.26 1.52
C THR A 297 -17.12 6.53 2.36
N ARG A 298 -16.60 6.45 3.59
CA ARG A 298 -16.39 7.59 4.48
C ARG A 298 -15.37 8.58 3.92
N LEU A 299 -14.21 8.09 3.47
CA LEU A 299 -13.17 8.92 2.85
C LEU A 299 -13.68 9.60 1.56
N GLY A 300 -14.44 8.86 0.76
CA GLY A 300 -15.05 9.41 -0.46
C GLY A 300 -16.07 10.50 -0.17
N ALA A 301 -16.95 10.31 0.81
CA ALA A 301 -17.93 11.31 1.22
C ALA A 301 -17.26 12.58 1.75
N ALA A 302 -16.22 12.44 2.57
CA ALA A 302 -15.45 13.59 3.08
C ALA A 302 -14.71 14.34 1.97
N ALA A 303 -14.15 13.65 0.98
CA ALA A 303 -13.57 14.29 -0.20
C ALA A 303 -14.61 15.10 -0.98
N ALA A 304 -15.85 14.58 -1.13
CA ALA A 304 -16.94 15.31 -1.76
C ALA A 304 -17.29 16.59 -0.95
N SER A 305 -17.35 16.49 0.38
CA SER A 305 -17.60 17.67 1.24
C SER A 305 -16.54 18.76 1.06
N LEU A 306 -15.23 18.37 1.04
CA LEU A 306 -14.15 19.33 0.82
C LEU A 306 -14.27 20.01 -0.56
N ILE A 307 -14.68 19.28 -1.60
CA ILE A 307 -14.87 19.86 -2.95
C ILE A 307 -16.04 20.88 -2.93
N LEU A 308 -17.14 20.55 -2.26
CA LEU A 308 -18.32 21.42 -2.17
C LEU A 308 -18.03 22.70 -1.36
N GLU A 309 -17.17 22.57 -0.32
CA GLU A 309 -16.69 23.68 0.52
C GLU A 309 -15.54 24.45 -0.12
N GLU A 310 -15.10 24.06 -1.31
CA GLU A 310 -13.97 24.68 -2.04
C GLU A 310 -12.64 24.65 -1.26
N LYS A 311 -12.46 23.63 -0.41
CA LYS A 311 -11.25 23.37 0.37
C LYS A 311 -10.32 22.41 -0.37
N TYR A 312 -9.22 22.88 -0.91
CA TYR A 312 -8.28 22.10 -1.72
C TYR A 312 -6.88 22.06 -1.09
N GLY A 313 -6.02 21.18 -1.61
CA GLY A 313 -4.65 21.02 -1.10
C GLY A 313 -4.55 20.04 0.07
N TYR A 314 -5.58 19.22 0.26
CA TYR A 314 -5.65 18.25 1.36
C TYR A 314 -5.70 16.81 0.86
N MET A 315 -5.13 15.91 1.66
CA MET A 315 -5.45 14.50 1.64
C MET A 315 -6.51 14.22 2.70
N VAL A 316 -7.50 13.42 2.38
CA VAL A 316 -8.50 12.95 3.35
C VAL A 316 -7.89 11.81 4.16
N GLY A 317 -7.57 12.02 5.41
CA GLY A 317 -7.00 11.02 6.32
C GLY A 317 -8.04 10.43 7.27
N PHE A 318 -7.71 9.27 7.85
CA PHE A 318 -8.46 8.62 8.92
C PHE A 318 -7.60 8.63 10.18
N ARG A 319 -8.09 9.19 11.28
CA ARG A 319 -7.39 9.26 12.57
C ARG A 319 -8.34 8.92 13.71
N GLY A 320 -8.03 7.85 14.45
CA GLY A 320 -8.97 7.26 15.40
C GLY A 320 -10.25 6.82 14.66
N ASP A 321 -11.39 7.38 15.01
CA ASP A 321 -12.67 7.13 14.33
C ASP A 321 -13.12 8.30 13.42
N GLU A 322 -12.28 9.30 13.23
CA GLU A 322 -12.63 10.52 12.50
C GLU A 322 -11.95 10.58 11.13
N ILE A 323 -12.64 11.25 10.20
CA ILE A 323 -12.07 11.61 8.91
C ILE A 323 -11.61 13.07 8.99
N VAL A 324 -10.33 13.30 8.70
CA VAL A 324 -9.69 14.61 8.84
C VAL A 324 -9.01 15.05 7.55
N PRO A 325 -9.05 16.35 7.22
CA PRO A 325 -8.22 16.89 6.15
C PRO A 325 -6.78 17.06 6.63
N VAL A 326 -5.83 16.53 5.88
CA VAL A 326 -4.38 16.63 6.15
C VAL A 326 -3.73 17.39 4.99
N PRO A 327 -3.01 18.49 5.21
CA PRO A 327 -2.35 19.22 4.14
C PRO A 327 -1.45 18.29 3.29
N LEU A 328 -1.54 18.37 1.97
CA LEU A 328 -0.70 17.55 1.06
C LEU A 328 0.80 17.79 1.29
N SER A 329 1.18 19.00 1.68
CA SER A 329 2.56 19.38 2.03
C SER A 329 3.11 18.61 3.24
N GLU A 330 2.25 18.21 4.18
CA GLU A 330 2.65 17.38 5.32
C GLU A 330 2.79 15.90 4.97
N VAL A 331 2.00 15.43 3.99
CA VAL A 331 1.99 14.04 3.53
C VAL A 331 3.15 13.76 2.56
N ALA A 332 3.44 14.73 1.68
CA ALA A 332 4.37 14.54 0.58
C ALA A 332 5.79 14.22 1.07
N GLY A 333 6.27 13.02 0.75
CA GLY A 333 7.64 12.61 1.04
C GLY A 333 7.87 11.98 2.41
N ARG A 334 6.87 11.89 3.26
CA ARG A 334 6.94 11.22 4.55
C ARG A 334 6.37 9.81 4.46
N LEU A 335 7.03 8.87 5.13
CA LEU A 335 6.56 7.49 5.26
C LEU A 335 6.07 7.27 6.69
N LYS A 336 4.99 6.51 6.82
CA LYS A 336 4.51 5.97 8.08
C LYS A 336 5.14 4.59 8.30
N MET A 337 6.23 4.57 9.05
CA MET A 337 6.96 3.35 9.42
C MET A 337 6.29 2.67 10.62
N VAL A 338 6.50 1.36 10.79
CA VAL A 338 6.19 0.67 12.05
C VAL A 338 7.19 1.14 13.11
N ASP A 339 6.68 1.61 14.25
CA ASP A 339 7.54 1.92 15.39
C ASP A 339 7.93 0.61 16.10
N PRO A 340 9.24 0.24 16.13
CA PRO A 340 9.71 -0.96 16.84
C PRO A 340 9.34 -0.99 18.34
N ASN A 341 9.06 0.18 18.92
CA ASN A 341 8.67 0.31 20.33
C ASN A 341 7.15 0.42 20.55
N SER A 342 6.35 0.25 19.50
CA SER A 342 4.89 0.30 19.59
C SER A 342 4.32 -0.79 20.51
N SER A 343 3.10 -0.56 21.03
CA SER A 343 2.40 -1.52 21.88
C SER A 343 2.19 -2.86 21.17
N ILE A 344 1.80 -2.86 19.92
CA ILE A 344 1.53 -4.08 19.14
C ILE A 344 2.78 -4.97 19.01
N ILE A 345 3.98 -4.39 18.83
CA ILE A 345 5.24 -5.14 18.80
C ILE A 345 5.54 -5.73 20.19
N LYS A 346 5.40 -4.92 21.26
CA LYS A 346 5.63 -5.38 22.64
C LYS A 346 4.67 -6.49 23.04
N GLU A 347 3.41 -6.35 22.70
CA GLU A 347 2.38 -7.36 22.95
C GLU A 347 2.69 -8.66 22.19
N ALA A 348 3.03 -8.58 20.91
CA ALA A 348 3.42 -9.74 20.11
C ALA A 348 4.65 -10.46 20.70
N LYS A 349 5.68 -9.71 21.10
CA LYS A 349 6.86 -10.27 21.79
C LYS A 349 6.50 -10.93 23.12
N SER A 350 5.56 -10.37 23.90
CA SER A 350 5.12 -10.95 25.18
C SER A 350 4.40 -12.29 25.00
N LEU A 351 3.84 -12.54 23.83
CA LEU A 351 3.23 -13.81 23.42
C LEU A 351 4.24 -14.81 22.83
N GLY A 352 5.52 -14.46 22.78
CA GLY A 352 6.59 -15.32 22.30
C GLY A 352 6.89 -15.22 20.80
N ILE A 353 6.30 -14.27 20.08
CA ILE A 353 6.62 -14.04 18.67
C ILE A 353 8.01 -13.41 18.56
N CYS A 354 8.90 -14.03 17.77
CA CYS A 354 10.25 -13.54 17.51
C CYS A 354 10.25 -12.51 16.37
N PHE A 355 10.97 -11.40 16.56
CA PHE A 355 11.18 -10.39 15.50
C PHE A 355 12.61 -10.39 14.95
N GLY A 356 13.44 -11.35 15.34
CA GLY A 356 14.83 -11.48 14.89
C GLY A 356 15.80 -10.50 15.55
N ASP A 357 15.42 -9.79 16.59
CA ASP A 357 16.23 -8.79 17.29
C ASP A 357 16.95 -9.32 18.56
#